data_6a11927febbc90f133386989f229461a
#
_entry.id   6a11927febbc90f133386989f229461a
#
_cell.length_a   1.000
_cell.length_b   1.000
_cell.length_c   1.000
_cell.angle_alpha   90.00
_cell.angle_beta   90.00
_cell.angle_gamma   90.00
#
_symmetry.space_group_name_H-M   'P 1'
#
loop_
_entity.id
_entity.type
_entity.pdbx_description
1 polymer ?
#
loop_
_entity_poly.entity_id
_entity_poly.type
_entity_poly.pdbx_seq_one_letter_code
_entity_poly.pdbx_strand_id
1 'polypeptide(L)'
;MQNNFINSYLNFKLNLLSKKRIINSFLDGNKKFYVVGAAPLLPLINYHMDNIVNKAYAILDDDKEKIGKYFPGIKPQIKSLEKTDLTNSVCLVGPVFSALTVRKIVAILTEKKAEFILTPTLTF
;
A
#
# COMPACT_ATOMS: atom_id res chain seq x y z
N MET A 1 -30.61 1.56 -6.53
CA MET A 1 -29.34 2.18 -6.95
C MET A 1 -28.57 2.80 -5.80
N GLN A 2 -29.19 3.59 -4.93
CA GLN A 2 -28.52 4.18 -3.78
C GLN A 2 -27.94 3.15 -2.82
N ASN A 3 -28.64 2.04 -2.59
CA ASN A 3 -28.18 0.96 -1.71
C ASN A 3 -26.90 0.29 -2.22
N ASN A 4 -26.73 0.15 -3.54
CA ASN A 4 -25.54 -0.44 -4.12
C ASN A 4 -24.30 0.46 -3.93
N PHE A 5 -24.48 1.76 -4.07
CA PHE A 5 -23.40 2.72 -3.84
C PHE A 5 -22.97 2.71 -2.36
N ILE A 6 -23.93 2.75 -1.44
CA ILE A 6 -23.65 2.73 0.00
C ILE A 6 -22.96 1.43 0.40
N ASN A 7 -23.43 0.29 -0.10
CA ASN A 7 -22.82 -1.00 0.19
C ASN A 7 -21.40 -1.10 -0.35
N SER A 8 -21.15 -0.59 -1.55
CA SER A 8 -19.82 -0.55 -2.14
C SER A 8 -18.86 0.32 -1.33
N TYR A 9 -19.33 1.47 -0.86
CA TYR A 9 -18.54 2.37 -0.01
C TYR A 9 -18.21 1.71 1.34
N LEU A 10 -19.19 1.08 1.98
CA LEU A 10 -18.98 0.38 3.23
C LEU A 10 -18.00 -0.79 3.07
N ASN A 11 -18.12 -1.56 2.00
CA ASN A 11 -17.19 -2.65 1.70
C ASN A 11 -15.77 -2.13 1.48
N PHE A 12 -15.62 -1.02 0.79
CA PHE A 12 -14.33 -0.34 0.60
C PHE A 12 -13.71 0.02 1.96
N LYS A 13 -14.48 0.67 2.85
CA LYS A 13 -14.02 1.02 4.20
C LYS A 13 -13.62 -0.20 5.01
N LEU A 14 -14.44 -1.26 5.01
CA LEU A 14 -14.17 -2.48 5.75
C LEU A 14 -12.90 -3.18 5.25
N ASN A 15 -12.69 -3.18 3.93
CA ASN A 15 -11.47 -3.73 3.34
C ASN A 15 -10.23 -2.99 3.82
N LEU A 16 -10.27 -1.66 3.86
CA LEU A 16 -9.15 -0.86 4.34
C LEU A 16 -8.88 -1.08 5.83
N LEU A 17 -9.93 -1.16 6.64
CA LEU A 17 -9.79 -1.43 8.07
C LEU A 17 -9.23 -2.83 8.34
N SER A 18 -9.65 -3.83 7.57
CA SER A 18 -9.11 -5.19 7.66
C SER A 18 -7.61 -5.21 7.35
N LYS A 19 -7.19 -4.53 6.30
CA LYS A 19 -5.78 -4.42 5.93
C LYS A 19 -4.96 -3.69 7.00
N LYS A 20 -5.51 -2.63 7.58
CA LYS A 20 -4.89 -1.91 8.69
C LYS A 20 -4.62 -2.84 9.88
N ARG A 21 -5.58 -3.68 10.25
CA ARG A 21 -5.41 -4.65 11.35
C ARG A 21 -4.28 -5.62 11.07
N ILE A 22 -4.22 -6.13 9.85
CA ILE A 22 -3.16 -7.06 9.43
C ILE A 22 -1.80 -6.37 9.51
N ILE A 23 -1.68 -5.16 9.00
CA ILE A 23 -0.43 -4.38 9.06
C ILE A 23 0.01 -4.16 10.51
N ASN A 24 -0.90 -3.73 11.38
CA ASN A 24 -0.57 -3.50 12.79
C ASN A 24 -0.09 -4.78 13.47
N SER A 25 -0.68 -5.93 13.14
CA SER A 25 -0.22 -7.23 13.66
C SER A 25 1.23 -7.53 13.26
N PHE A 26 1.60 -7.26 12.01
CA PHE A 26 2.98 -7.44 11.56
C PHE A 26 3.94 -6.44 12.21
N LEU A 27 3.53 -5.20 12.40
CA LEU A 27 4.34 -4.18 13.07
C LEU A 27 4.62 -4.56 14.53
N ASP A 28 3.64 -5.12 15.21
CA ASP A 28 3.80 -5.61 16.58
C ASP A 28 4.81 -6.76 16.67
N GLY A 29 4.98 -7.52 15.58
CA GLY A 29 5.99 -8.57 15.45
C GLY A 29 7.34 -8.09 14.92
N ASN A 30 7.61 -6.80 14.91
CA ASN A 30 8.84 -6.18 14.41
C ASN A 30 9.13 -6.42 12.92
N LYS A 31 8.10 -6.65 12.12
CA LYS A 31 8.24 -6.73 10.66
C LYS A 31 8.30 -5.33 10.06
N LYS A 32 9.05 -5.19 8.98
CA LYS A 32 9.07 -3.93 8.23
C LYS A 32 7.83 -3.84 7.35
N PHE A 33 7.25 -2.66 7.29
CA PHE A 33 6.10 -2.36 6.46
C PHE A 33 6.48 -1.37 5.36
N TYR A 34 6.12 -1.70 4.13
CA TYR A 34 6.32 -0.85 2.96
C TYR A 34 4.99 -0.64 2.24
N VAL A 35 4.84 0.55 1.66
CA VAL A 35 3.78 0.82 0.69
C VAL A 35 4.42 0.82 -0.70
N VAL A 36 3.82 0.11 -1.65
CA VAL A 36 4.34 0.00 -3.00
C VAL A 36 3.44 0.76 -3.97
N GLY A 37 4.02 1.69 -4.70
CA GLY A 37 3.31 2.54 -5.64
C GLY A 37 3.03 3.92 -5.08
N ALA A 38 3.77 4.91 -5.57
CA ALA A 38 3.60 6.32 -5.20
C ALA A 38 2.50 6.95 -6.07
N ALA A 39 1.26 6.52 -5.87
CA ALA A 39 0.11 6.93 -6.67
C ALA A 39 -0.61 8.14 -6.06
N PRO A 40 -1.27 8.98 -6.89
CA PRO A 40 -1.95 10.18 -6.39
C PRO A 40 -3.05 9.93 -5.37
N LEU A 41 -3.67 8.74 -5.37
CA LEU A 41 -4.71 8.39 -4.40
C LEU A 41 -4.17 7.90 -3.05
N LEU A 42 -2.86 7.80 -2.89
CA LEU A 42 -2.26 7.33 -1.65
C LEU A 42 -2.66 8.17 -0.43
N PRO A 43 -2.72 9.52 -0.48
CA PRO A 43 -3.20 10.29 0.65
C PRO A 43 -4.63 9.96 1.06
N LEU A 44 -5.50 9.63 0.11
CA LEU A 44 -6.88 9.23 0.39
C LEU A 44 -6.93 7.89 1.13
N ILE A 45 -6.16 6.93 0.68
CA ILE A 45 -6.03 5.62 1.35
C ILE A 45 -5.50 5.82 2.78
N ASN A 46 -4.48 6.65 2.93
CA ASN A 46 -3.89 6.95 4.24
C ASN A 46 -4.93 7.54 5.20
N TYR A 47 -5.74 8.48 4.71
CA TYR A 47 -6.82 9.06 5.49
C TYR A 47 -7.81 8.00 6.01
N HIS A 48 -8.25 7.10 5.13
CA HIS A 48 -9.22 6.06 5.49
C HIS A 48 -8.64 4.93 6.33
N MET A 49 -7.32 4.82 6.41
CA MET A 49 -6.62 3.82 7.21
C MET A 49 -5.97 4.41 8.47
N ASP A 50 -6.49 5.52 8.97
CA ASP A 50 -6.00 6.20 10.18
C ASP A 50 -4.49 6.47 10.14
N ASN A 51 -4.02 7.01 9.00
CA ASN A 51 -2.63 7.38 8.77
C ASN A 51 -1.64 6.20 8.85
N ILE A 52 -2.07 5.00 8.53
CA ILE A 52 -1.21 3.80 8.56
C ILE A 52 0.01 3.94 7.66
N VAL A 53 -0.11 4.66 6.53
CA VAL A 53 1.00 4.88 5.59
C VAL A 53 2.17 5.58 6.27
N ASN A 54 1.91 6.43 7.27
CA ASN A 54 2.96 7.13 8.02
C ASN A 54 3.78 6.17 8.89
N LYS A 55 3.34 4.95 9.11
CA LYS A 55 4.08 3.90 9.81
C LYS A 55 4.97 3.09 8.87
N ALA A 56 4.87 3.29 7.56
CA ALA A 56 5.71 2.58 6.60
C ALA A 56 7.16 3.01 6.73
N TYR A 57 8.06 2.06 6.50
CA TYR A 57 9.49 2.34 6.44
C TYR A 57 9.84 3.20 5.24
N ALA A 58 9.19 2.95 4.11
CA ALA A 58 9.32 3.74 2.89
C ALA A 58 8.12 3.50 1.97
N ILE A 59 7.93 4.39 1.02
CA ILE A 59 7.06 4.19 -0.12
C ILE A 59 7.94 3.80 -1.29
N LEU A 60 7.67 2.66 -1.91
CA LEU A 60 8.52 2.10 -2.95
C LEU A 60 7.95 2.37 -4.33
N ASP A 61 8.78 2.92 -5.21
CA ASP A 61 8.43 3.20 -6.60
C ASP A 61 9.71 3.17 -7.43
N ASP A 62 9.62 2.90 -8.71
CA ASP A 62 10.75 2.94 -9.63
C ASP A 62 10.72 4.13 -10.58
N ASP A 63 9.77 5.04 -10.41
CA ASP A 63 9.75 6.31 -11.13
C ASP A 63 10.88 7.20 -10.60
N LYS A 64 11.88 7.41 -11.41
CA LYS A 64 13.08 8.18 -11.06
C LYS A 64 12.77 9.60 -10.63
N GLU A 65 11.70 10.19 -11.13
CA GLU A 65 11.29 11.54 -10.78
C GLU A 65 10.69 11.62 -9.37
N LYS A 66 10.20 10.51 -8.84
CA LYS A 66 9.58 10.44 -7.50
C LYS A 66 10.58 10.02 -6.42
N ILE A 67 11.58 9.24 -6.75
CA ILE A 67 12.54 8.70 -5.77
C ILE A 67 13.25 9.85 -5.05
N GLY A 68 13.30 9.74 -3.72
CA GLY A 68 13.90 10.75 -2.85
C GLY A 68 12.95 11.86 -2.42
N LYS A 69 11.75 11.89 -2.96
CA LYS A 69 10.74 12.90 -2.65
C LYS A 69 9.74 12.38 -1.61
N TYR A 70 8.83 13.27 -1.22
CA TYR A 70 7.78 13.00 -0.24
C TYR A 70 6.43 13.43 -0.80
N PHE A 71 5.38 12.70 -0.45
CA PHE A 71 4.02 13.20 -0.63
C PHE A 71 3.70 14.25 0.44
N PRO A 72 2.94 15.30 0.10
CA PRO A 72 2.41 16.21 1.12
C PRO A 72 1.61 15.46 2.19
N GLY A 73 1.96 15.68 3.47
CA GLY A 73 1.27 15.05 4.59
C GLY A 73 1.61 13.58 4.84
N ILE A 74 2.53 13.00 4.08
CA ILE A 74 2.96 11.62 4.25
C ILE A 74 4.44 11.61 4.62
N LYS A 75 4.76 10.98 5.76
CA LYS A 75 6.10 11.02 6.34
C LYS A 75 7.16 10.19 5.60
N PRO A 76 6.87 8.92 5.20
CA PRO A 76 7.90 8.10 4.57
C PRO A 76 8.38 8.66 3.24
N GLN A 77 9.68 8.56 3.02
CA GLN A 77 10.31 8.96 1.76
C GLN A 77 10.03 7.92 0.67
N ILE A 78 9.92 8.38 -0.56
CA ILE A 78 9.82 7.51 -1.73
C ILE A 78 11.21 6.99 -2.07
N LYS A 79 11.35 5.66 -2.11
CA LYS A 79 12.61 4.97 -2.38
C LYS A 79 12.45 3.98 -3.53
N SER A 80 13.57 3.51 -4.07
CA SER A 80 13.59 2.56 -5.18
C SER A 80 13.10 1.18 -4.75
N LEU A 81 12.07 0.67 -5.41
CA LEU A 81 11.61 -0.70 -5.22
C LEU A 81 12.70 -1.70 -5.63
N GLU A 82 13.36 -1.47 -6.75
CA GLU A 82 14.41 -2.35 -7.27
C GLU A 82 15.55 -2.54 -6.27
N LYS A 83 15.94 -1.47 -5.58
CA LYS A 83 17.10 -1.49 -4.67
C LYS A 83 16.75 -1.88 -3.23
N THR A 84 15.51 -2.13 -2.91
CA THR A 84 15.07 -2.42 -1.55
C THR A 84 14.96 -3.93 -1.32
N ASP A 85 15.56 -4.40 -0.23
CA ASP A 85 15.38 -5.78 0.24
C ASP A 85 14.04 -5.89 0.97
N LEU A 86 13.19 -6.80 0.50
CA LEU A 86 11.85 -7.00 1.05
C LEU A 86 11.71 -8.28 1.88
N THR A 87 12.81 -8.98 2.11
CA THR A 87 12.79 -10.17 2.97
C THR A 87 12.20 -9.80 4.35
N ASN A 88 11.27 -10.61 4.83
CA ASN A 88 10.69 -10.44 6.17
C ASN A 88 9.87 -9.14 6.31
N SER A 89 9.22 -8.71 5.24
CA SER A 89 8.42 -7.50 5.22
C SER A 89 6.98 -7.74 4.82
N VAL A 90 6.09 -6.82 5.21
CA VAL A 90 4.72 -6.75 4.71
C VAL A 90 4.63 -5.57 3.76
N CYS A 91 4.02 -5.79 2.60
CA CYS A 91 3.88 -4.78 1.55
C CYS A 91 2.41 -4.52 1.27
N LEU A 92 2.01 -3.26 1.33
CA LEU A 92 0.69 -2.80 0.88
C LEU A 92 0.86 -2.22 -0.52
N VAL A 93 0.22 -2.83 -1.51
CA VAL A 93 0.20 -2.28 -2.87
C VAL A 93 -0.72 -1.06 -2.86
N GLY A 94 -0.20 0.08 -3.26
CA GLY A 94 -0.95 1.32 -3.32
C GLY A 94 -2.07 1.28 -4.35
N PRO A 95 -2.93 2.31 -4.36
CA PRO A 95 -4.09 2.31 -5.26
C PRO A 95 -3.65 2.38 -6.71
N VAL A 96 -3.93 1.31 -7.44
CA VAL A 96 -3.67 1.19 -8.87
C VAL A 96 -4.97 0.74 -9.53
N PHE A 97 -5.38 1.42 -10.59
CA PHE A 97 -6.63 1.10 -11.29
C PHE A 97 -6.49 -0.04 -12.30
N SER A 98 -5.27 -0.42 -12.64
CA SER A 98 -5.02 -1.47 -13.61
C SER A 98 -4.72 -2.81 -12.93
N ALA A 99 -5.55 -3.81 -13.17
CA ALA A 99 -5.31 -5.16 -12.68
C ALA A 99 -3.98 -5.74 -13.20
N LEU A 100 -3.61 -5.40 -14.43
CA LEU A 100 -2.33 -5.83 -15.01
C LEU A 100 -1.14 -5.24 -14.24
N THR A 101 -1.22 -3.96 -13.88
CA THR A 101 -0.17 -3.31 -13.09
C THR A 101 -0.06 -3.94 -11.70
N VAL A 102 -1.18 -4.22 -11.05
CA VAL A 102 -1.19 -4.91 -9.75
C VAL A 102 -0.52 -6.28 -9.86
N ARG A 103 -0.84 -7.06 -10.89
CA ARG A 103 -0.22 -8.38 -11.11
C ARG A 103 1.29 -8.28 -11.30
N LYS A 104 1.75 -7.29 -12.05
CA LYS A 104 3.19 -7.07 -12.25
C LYS A 104 3.89 -6.72 -10.95
N ILE A 105 3.30 -5.84 -10.14
CA ILE A 105 3.84 -5.47 -8.84
C ILE A 105 3.89 -6.70 -7.92
N VAL A 106 2.81 -7.46 -7.83
CA VAL A 106 2.76 -8.67 -6.99
C VAL A 106 3.84 -9.67 -7.41
N ALA A 107 4.07 -9.85 -8.72
CA ALA A 107 5.12 -10.72 -9.21
C ALA A 107 6.52 -10.26 -8.76
N ILE A 108 6.79 -8.96 -8.84
CA ILE A 108 8.07 -8.38 -8.38
C ILE A 108 8.24 -8.59 -6.86
N LEU A 109 7.20 -8.31 -6.07
CA LEU A 109 7.26 -8.47 -4.62
C LEU A 109 7.45 -9.93 -4.21
N THR A 110 6.81 -10.85 -4.91
CA THR A 110 6.97 -12.29 -4.69
C THR A 110 8.41 -12.73 -4.98
N GLU A 111 8.96 -12.26 -6.09
CA GLU A 111 10.34 -12.54 -6.48
C GLU A 111 11.34 -12.00 -5.45
N LYS A 112 11.04 -10.84 -4.86
CA LYS A 112 11.83 -10.23 -3.79
C LYS A 112 11.59 -10.85 -2.42
N LYS A 113 10.77 -11.88 -2.33
CA LYS A 113 10.49 -12.64 -1.10
C LYS A 113 9.83 -11.82 0.00
N ALA A 114 8.97 -10.88 -0.37
CA ALA A 114 8.10 -10.22 0.61
C ALA A 114 7.27 -11.28 1.34
N GLU A 115 7.19 -11.19 2.66
CA GLU A 115 6.52 -12.19 3.48
C GLU A 115 5.01 -12.15 3.29
N PHE A 116 4.44 -10.96 3.17
CA PHE A 116 3.00 -10.77 3.00
C PHE A 116 2.72 -9.60 2.05
N ILE A 117 1.78 -9.80 1.15
CA ILE A 117 1.40 -8.80 0.15
C ILE A 117 -0.09 -8.53 0.28
N LEU A 118 -0.44 -7.27 0.56
CA LEU A 118 -1.81 -6.80 0.62
C LEU A 118 -2.11 -5.98 -0.62
N THR A 119 -3.17 -6.35 -1.33
CA THR A 119 -3.62 -5.60 -2.50
C THR A 119 -4.92 -4.87 -2.18
N PRO A 120 -5.07 -3.61 -2.58
CA PRO A 120 -6.33 -2.92 -2.38
C PRO A 120 -7.38 -3.47 -3.33
N THR A 121 -8.59 -3.64 -2.82
CA THR A 121 -9.75 -3.93 -3.65
C THR A 121 -10.50 -2.62 -3.85
N LEU A 122 -10.29 -1.98 -5.00
CA LEU A 122 -10.97 -0.74 -5.36
C LEU A 122 -12.19 -1.04 -6.23
N THR A 123 -13.08 -1.88 -5.73
CA THR A 123 -14.35 -2.14 -6.39
C THR A 123 -15.42 -1.29 -5.74
N PHE A 124 -15.92 -0.38 -6.50
CA PHE A 124 -17.11 0.40 -6.13
C PHE A 124 -18.36 -0.17 -6.76
#